data_ae830a8080d4de55a07254990052d689
#
_entry.id   ae830a8080d4de55a07254990052d689
#
_cell.length_a   1.000
_cell.length_b   1.000
_cell.length_c   1.000
_cell.angle_alpha   90.00
_cell.angle_beta   90.00
_cell.angle_gamma   90.00
#
_symmetry.space_group_name_H-M   'P 1'
#
loop_
_entity.id
_entity.type
_entity.pdbx_description
1 polymer ?
#
loop_
_entity_poly.entity_id
_entity_poly.type
_entity_poly.pdbx_seq_one_letter_code
_entity_poly.pdbx_strand_id
1 'polypeptide(L)'
;MTIAASVQDCLVREGVHYDLIAHERTQDSNHSAQAAHIPGDRLAKCVMLEDDKGFLMAVVPASHKVDLGAVHRQLNRELGLATDRELVELFKDCEPGALPPLGLAYGIDTILDESLVDAPDIYFEAGDHRVLVHVSGSGFLKLMANAPRGQISHHA
;
A
#
# COMPACT_ATOMS: atom_id res chain seq x y z
N MET A 1 17.55 -3.43 -11.37
CA MET A 1 16.33 -3.56 -10.58
C MET A 1 15.52 -2.30 -10.74
N THR A 2 14.30 -2.48 -11.12
CA THR A 2 13.42 -1.34 -11.41
C THR A 2 12.14 -1.46 -10.59
N ILE A 3 11.67 -0.32 -10.12
CA ILE A 3 10.33 -0.20 -9.56
C ILE A 3 9.36 0.20 -10.67
N ALA A 4 8.06 0.03 -10.43
CA ALA A 4 7.04 0.44 -11.39
C ALA A 4 7.20 1.92 -11.75
N ALA A 5 7.06 2.25 -13.01
CA ALA A 5 7.22 3.62 -13.49
C ALA A 5 6.27 4.60 -12.79
N SER A 6 5.03 4.19 -12.56
CA SER A 6 4.04 5.01 -11.85
C SER A 6 4.48 5.35 -10.43
N VAL A 7 5.14 4.42 -9.75
CA VAL A 7 5.66 4.63 -8.39
C VAL A 7 6.82 5.61 -8.43
N GLN A 8 7.77 5.40 -9.34
CA GLN A 8 8.93 6.28 -9.46
C GLN A 8 8.50 7.72 -9.78
N ASP A 9 7.61 7.89 -10.73
CA ASP A 9 7.09 9.20 -11.11
C ASP A 9 6.40 9.89 -9.93
N CYS A 10 5.64 9.15 -9.15
CA CYS A 10 4.96 9.68 -7.98
C CYS A 10 5.95 10.17 -6.92
N LEU A 11 6.96 9.36 -6.60
CA LEU A 11 7.97 9.72 -5.61
C LEU A 11 8.76 10.97 -6.02
N VAL A 12 9.13 11.05 -7.28
CA VAL A 12 9.85 12.21 -7.82
C VAL A 12 8.96 13.46 -7.82
N ARG A 13 7.73 13.33 -8.29
CA ARG A 13 6.79 14.46 -8.36
C ARG A 13 6.48 15.02 -6.99
N GLU A 14 6.33 14.15 -5.98
CA GLU A 14 6.02 14.57 -4.62
C GLU A 14 7.27 14.98 -3.83
N GLY A 15 8.45 14.85 -4.41
CA GLY A 15 9.70 15.22 -3.76
C GLY A 15 10.05 14.36 -2.55
N VAL A 16 9.66 13.10 -2.55
CA VAL A 16 9.91 12.18 -1.45
C VAL A 16 11.21 11.41 -1.72
N HIS A 17 12.15 11.52 -0.77
CA HIS A 17 13.39 10.75 -0.83
C HIS A 17 13.10 9.29 -0.50
N TYR A 18 13.73 8.37 -1.24
CA TYR A 18 13.52 6.94 -1.05
C TYR A 18 14.79 6.13 -1.32
N ASP A 19 14.86 4.96 -0.69
CA ASP A 19 15.87 3.95 -0.93
C ASP A 19 15.22 2.68 -1.44
N LEU A 20 15.99 1.85 -2.14
CA LEU A 20 15.52 0.55 -2.62
C LEU A 20 16.20 -0.56 -1.85
N ILE A 21 15.42 -1.54 -1.40
CA ILE A 21 15.91 -2.70 -0.65
C ILE A 21 15.59 -3.95 -1.46
N ALA A 22 16.63 -4.64 -1.91
CA ALA A 22 16.49 -5.88 -2.64
C ALA A 22 16.28 -7.05 -1.67
N HIS A 23 15.44 -7.99 -2.05
CA HIS A 23 15.23 -9.24 -1.33
C HIS A 23 14.96 -10.37 -2.33
N GLU A 24 14.94 -11.60 -1.84
CA GLU A 24 14.56 -12.74 -2.67
C GLU A 24 13.12 -12.59 -3.16
N ARG A 25 12.84 -13.13 -4.35
CA ARG A 25 11.47 -13.10 -4.89
C ARG A 25 10.51 -13.79 -3.93
N THR A 26 9.39 -13.16 -3.67
CA THR A 26 8.35 -13.63 -2.75
C THR A 26 6.98 -13.59 -3.42
N GLN A 27 5.95 -14.05 -2.71
CA GLN A 27 4.59 -14.14 -3.23
C GLN A 27 3.66 -13.05 -2.71
N ASP A 28 3.95 -12.49 -1.53
CA ASP A 28 3.11 -11.48 -0.88
C ASP A 28 3.93 -10.60 0.06
N SER A 29 3.28 -9.59 0.63
CA SER A 29 3.95 -8.60 1.48
C SER A 29 4.50 -9.19 2.78
N ASN A 30 3.83 -10.16 3.40
CA ASN A 30 4.36 -10.81 4.60
C ASN A 30 5.65 -11.58 4.32
N HIS A 31 5.70 -12.30 3.21
CA HIS A 31 6.92 -13.01 2.80
C HIS A 31 8.02 -12.01 2.40
N SER A 32 7.66 -10.90 1.77
CA SER A 32 8.63 -9.84 1.44
C SER A 32 9.22 -9.23 2.70
N ALA A 33 8.41 -8.98 3.73
CA ALA A 33 8.90 -8.46 5.01
C ALA A 33 9.90 -9.43 5.64
N GLN A 34 9.62 -10.74 5.65
CA GLN A 34 10.51 -11.76 6.17
C GLN A 34 11.82 -11.83 5.38
N ALA A 35 11.74 -11.84 4.05
CA ALA A 35 12.91 -11.92 3.18
C ALA A 35 13.83 -10.71 3.33
N ALA A 36 13.27 -9.54 3.59
CA ALA A 36 14.02 -8.30 3.76
C ALA A 36 14.38 -8.02 5.23
N HIS A 37 13.99 -8.90 6.16
CA HIS A 37 14.20 -8.74 7.61
C HIS A 37 13.57 -7.46 8.17
N ILE A 38 12.36 -7.14 7.70
CA ILE A 38 11.60 -5.95 8.09
C ILE A 38 10.37 -6.38 8.89
N PRO A 39 10.08 -5.70 10.02
CA PRO A 39 8.85 -5.97 10.75
C PRO A 39 7.62 -5.74 9.87
N GLY A 40 6.68 -6.70 9.88
CA GLY A 40 5.43 -6.57 9.10
C GLY A 40 4.62 -5.33 9.46
N ASP A 41 4.75 -4.84 10.70
CA ASP A 41 4.08 -3.62 11.15
C ASP A 41 4.58 -2.35 10.44
N ARG A 42 5.75 -2.41 9.80
CA ARG A 42 6.35 -1.28 9.09
C ARG A 42 6.32 -1.42 7.58
N LEU A 43 5.85 -2.55 7.07
CA LEU A 43 5.64 -2.72 5.65
C LEU A 43 4.17 -2.43 5.34
N ALA A 44 3.93 -1.33 4.62
CA ALA A 44 2.59 -0.95 4.20
C ALA A 44 2.18 -1.78 2.98
N LYS A 45 0.98 -2.34 3.03
CA LYS A 45 0.38 -3.03 1.88
C LYS A 45 -0.90 -2.35 1.48
N CYS A 46 -1.33 -2.56 0.25
CA CYS A 46 -2.64 -2.10 -0.18
C CYS A 46 -3.61 -3.27 -0.27
N VAL A 47 -4.83 -3.00 0.17
CA VAL A 47 -5.97 -3.90 -0.05
C VAL A 47 -6.97 -3.12 -0.89
N MET A 48 -7.26 -3.62 -2.08
CA MET A 48 -8.16 -2.93 -3.00
C MET A 48 -9.59 -3.35 -2.75
N LEU A 49 -10.43 -2.35 -2.55
CA LEU A 49 -11.85 -2.51 -2.28
C LEU A 49 -12.66 -1.85 -3.39
N GLU A 50 -13.90 -2.27 -3.55
CA GLU A 50 -14.81 -1.67 -4.52
C GLU A 50 -16.26 -1.68 -4.07
N ASP A 51 -17.02 -0.74 -4.58
CA ASP A 51 -18.47 -0.69 -4.52
C ASP A 51 -19.01 -0.17 -5.86
N ASP A 52 -20.29 0.15 -5.93
CA ASP A 52 -20.91 0.69 -7.15
C ASP A 52 -20.38 2.09 -7.52
N LYS A 53 -19.71 2.78 -6.62
CA LYS A 53 -19.13 4.11 -6.87
C LYS A 53 -17.69 4.06 -7.36
N GLY A 54 -17.02 2.91 -7.26
CA GLY A 54 -15.66 2.74 -7.72
C GLY A 54 -14.74 2.07 -6.71
N PHE A 55 -13.44 2.27 -6.92
CA PHE A 55 -12.40 1.63 -6.11
C PHE A 55 -11.96 2.48 -4.94
N LEU A 56 -11.52 1.80 -3.89
CA LEU A 56 -10.87 2.42 -2.73
C LEU A 56 -9.65 1.58 -2.35
N MET A 57 -8.53 2.23 -2.12
CA MET A 57 -7.33 1.57 -1.62
C MET A 57 -7.27 1.71 -0.11
N ALA A 58 -7.26 0.59 0.62
CA ALA A 58 -6.99 0.58 2.04
C ALA A 58 -5.51 0.27 2.26
N VAL A 59 -4.80 1.18 2.93
CA VAL A 59 -3.36 1.03 3.22
C VAL A 59 -3.21 0.66 4.68
N VAL A 60 -2.69 -0.54 4.92
CA VAL A 60 -2.57 -1.15 6.25
C VAL A 60 -1.20 -1.84 6.39
N PRO A 61 -0.75 -2.13 7.62
CA PRO A 61 0.48 -2.92 7.79
C PRO A 61 0.32 -4.33 7.20
N ALA A 62 1.42 -4.89 6.70
CA ALA A 62 1.42 -6.25 6.14
C ALA A 62 1.00 -7.30 7.17
N SER A 63 1.27 -7.05 8.46
CA SER A 63 0.89 -7.93 9.57
C SER A 63 -0.59 -7.84 9.96
N HIS A 64 -1.35 -6.93 9.35
CA HIS A 64 -2.76 -6.70 9.68
C HIS A 64 -3.70 -7.23 8.62
N LYS A 65 -4.96 -7.39 9.03
CA LYS A 65 -6.10 -7.60 8.12
C LYS A 65 -7.00 -6.38 8.18
N VAL A 66 -7.56 -6.01 7.03
CA VAL A 66 -8.53 -4.92 6.94
C VAL A 66 -9.82 -5.33 7.65
N ASP A 67 -10.35 -4.41 8.43
CA ASP A 67 -11.69 -4.52 9.01
C ASP A 67 -12.68 -3.80 8.10
N LEU A 68 -13.37 -4.56 7.26
CA LEU A 68 -14.32 -4.00 6.30
C LEU A 68 -15.46 -3.24 6.99
N GLY A 69 -15.90 -3.73 8.16
CA GLY A 69 -16.92 -3.04 8.94
C GLY A 69 -16.48 -1.67 9.40
N ALA A 70 -15.22 -1.54 9.83
CA ALA A 70 -14.66 -0.24 10.24
C ALA A 70 -14.59 0.73 9.07
N VAL A 71 -14.16 0.26 7.89
CA VAL A 71 -14.12 1.09 6.68
C VAL A 71 -15.53 1.55 6.31
N HIS A 72 -16.50 0.62 6.34
CA HIS A 72 -17.91 0.93 6.06
C HIS A 72 -18.44 2.02 7.00
N ARG A 73 -18.19 1.88 8.30
CA ARG A 73 -18.68 2.86 9.29
C ARG A 73 -18.07 4.24 9.07
N GLN A 74 -16.77 4.28 8.79
CA GLN A 74 -16.05 5.56 8.63
C GLN A 74 -16.45 6.28 7.34
N LEU A 75 -16.59 5.57 6.23
CA LEU A 75 -16.83 6.16 4.91
C LEU A 75 -18.28 6.08 4.46
N ASN A 76 -19.13 5.39 5.22
CA ASN A 76 -20.52 5.12 4.86
C ASN A 76 -20.63 4.48 3.47
N ARG A 77 -19.77 3.49 3.22
CA ARG A 77 -19.72 2.74 1.94
C ARG A 77 -19.62 1.25 2.24
N GLU A 78 -20.45 0.45 1.57
CA GLU A 78 -20.38 -1.00 1.65
C GLU A 78 -19.42 -1.53 0.58
N LEU A 79 -18.17 -1.68 0.97
CA LEU A 79 -17.10 -2.08 0.08
C LEU A 79 -16.80 -3.57 0.24
N GLY A 80 -16.52 -4.23 -0.87
CA GLY A 80 -16.00 -5.59 -0.91
C GLY A 80 -14.63 -5.63 -1.54
N LEU A 81 -13.99 -6.80 -1.53
CA LEU A 81 -12.68 -6.97 -2.15
C LEU A 81 -12.81 -6.87 -3.68
N ALA A 82 -11.91 -6.12 -4.31
CA ALA A 82 -11.80 -6.07 -5.75
C ALA A 82 -11.29 -7.43 -6.29
N THR A 83 -11.65 -7.77 -7.52
CA THR A 83 -11.21 -9.01 -8.14
C THR A 83 -9.79 -8.91 -8.67
N ASP A 84 -9.09 -10.04 -8.78
CA ASP A 84 -7.74 -10.08 -9.34
C ASP A 84 -7.69 -9.55 -10.76
N ARG A 85 -8.71 -9.82 -11.56
CA ARG A 85 -8.83 -9.29 -12.93
C ARG A 85 -8.84 -7.77 -12.95
N GLU A 86 -9.60 -7.16 -12.03
CA GLU A 86 -9.66 -5.70 -11.92
C GLU A 86 -8.32 -5.10 -11.49
N LEU A 87 -7.59 -5.79 -10.59
CA LEU A 87 -6.28 -5.33 -10.13
C LEU A 87 -5.25 -5.32 -11.26
N VAL A 88 -5.27 -6.30 -12.14
CA VAL A 88 -4.39 -6.33 -13.31
C VAL A 88 -4.64 -5.11 -14.21
N GLU A 89 -5.90 -4.73 -14.38
CA GLU A 89 -6.27 -3.56 -15.19
C GLU A 89 -5.83 -2.24 -14.54
N LEU A 90 -5.95 -2.13 -13.21
CA LEU A 90 -5.61 -0.92 -12.48
C LEU A 90 -4.09 -0.73 -12.33
N PHE A 91 -3.35 -1.81 -12.16
CA PHE A 91 -1.91 -1.78 -11.87
C PHE A 91 -1.12 -2.44 -13.01
N LYS A 92 -1.19 -1.85 -14.19
CA LYS A 92 -0.62 -2.42 -15.42
C LYS A 92 0.90 -2.59 -15.39
N ASP A 93 1.60 -1.82 -14.58
CA ASP A 93 3.05 -1.86 -14.44
C ASP A 93 3.51 -2.67 -13.23
N CYS A 94 2.62 -3.48 -12.64
CA CYS A 94 2.91 -4.26 -11.43
C CYS A 94 2.60 -5.74 -11.61
N GLU A 95 3.38 -6.59 -10.93
CA GLU A 95 3.06 -8.01 -10.79
C GLU A 95 1.94 -8.20 -9.75
N PRO A 96 1.09 -9.24 -9.91
CA PRO A 96 0.08 -9.56 -8.90
C PRO A 96 0.71 -9.77 -7.51
N GLY A 97 0.09 -9.21 -6.50
CA GLY A 97 0.56 -9.34 -5.11
C GLY A 97 1.68 -8.37 -4.72
N ALA A 98 2.25 -7.64 -5.67
CA ALA A 98 3.29 -6.64 -5.40
C ALA A 98 2.78 -5.21 -5.63
N LEU A 99 1.52 -4.96 -5.31
CA LEU A 99 0.86 -3.68 -5.56
C LEU A 99 1.38 -2.61 -4.59
N PRO A 100 1.80 -1.44 -5.10
CA PRO A 100 2.25 -0.36 -4.23
C PRO A 100 1.07 0.31 -3.53
N PRO A 101 1.21 0.67 -2.24
CA PRO A 101 0.13 1.33 -1.49
C PRO A 101 0.10 2.84 -1.77
N LEU A 102 0.20 3.21 -3.04
CA LEU A 102 0.24 4.60 -3.48
C LEU A 102 -0.94 4.89 -4.41
N GLY A 103 -2.12 5.15 -3.82
CA GLY A 103 -3.30 5.52 -4.60
C GLY A 103 -3.06 6.76 -5.44
N LEU A 104 -2.23 7.68 -4.95
CA LEU A 104 -1.86 8.90 -5.66
C LEU A 104 -1.20 8.61 -7.01
N ALA A 105 -0.43 7.51 -7.12
CA ALA A 105 0.25 7.14 -8.35
C ALA A 105 -0.70 6.60 -9.42
N TYR A 106 -1.87 6.11 -9.01
CA TYR A 106 -2.83 5.45 -9.90
C TYR A 106 -4.20 6.14 -9.94
N GLY A 107 -4.32 7.31 -9.30
CA GLY A 107 -5.57 8.05 -9.28
C GLY A 107 -6.68 7.34 -8.50
N ILE A 108 -6.34 6.62 -7.44
CA ILE A 108 -7.28 5.84 -6.64
C ILE A 108 -7.46 6.49 -5.27
N ASP A 109 -8.71 6.66 -4.85
CA ASP A 109 -9.03 7.14 -3.50
C ASP A 109 -8.47 6.17 -2.47
N THR A 110 -7.94 6.71 -1.36
CA THR A 110 -7.19 5.93 -0.38
C THR A 110 -7.64 6.24 1.03
N ILE A 111 -7.65 5.22 1.90
CA ILE A 111 -7.80 5.38 3.35
C ILE A 111 -6.57 4.76 4.03
N LEU A 112 -6.03 5.45 5.03
CA LEU A 112 -4.80 5.04 5.73
C LEU A 112 -5.11 4.55 7.13
N ASP A 113 -4.61 3.35 7.48
CA ASP A 113 -4.71 2.86 8.85
C ASP A 113 -3.84 3.68 9.80
N GLU A 114 -4.40 4.05 10.94
CA GLU A 114 -3.73 4.89 11.94
C GLU A 114 -2.42 4.31 12.46
N SER A 115 -2.29 2.98 12.49
CA SER A 115 -1.08 2.32 13.00
C SER A 115 0.18 2.66 12.21
N LEU A 116 0.05 3.14 10.98
CA LEU A 116 1.19 3.54 10.14
C LEU A 116 1.60 5.01 10.33
N VAL A 117 0.79 5.81 11.00
CA VAL A 117 0.99 7.26 11.06
C VAL A 117 2.24 7.66 11.82
N ASP A 118 2.54 6.96 12.92
CA ASP A 118 3.67 7.31 13.79
C ASP A 118 4.93 6.49 13.53
N ALA A 119 4.94 5.63 12.51
CA ALA A 119 6.11 4.83 12.18
C ALA A 119 7.24 5.73 11.65
N PRO A 120 8.47 5.59 12.18
CA PRO A 120 9.59 6.42 11.71
C PRO A 120 10.05 6.05 10.30
N ASP A 121 9.84 4.80 9.92
CA ASP A 121 10.21 4.25 8.61
C ASP A 121 9.09 3.40 8.09
N ILE A 122 8.81 3.52 6.80
CA ILE A 122 7.80 2.71 6.10
C ILE A 122 8.45 2.08 4.87
N TYR A 123 8.09 0.83 4.63
CA TYR A 123 8.52 0.06 3.48
C TYR A 123 7.29 -0.38 2.69
N PHE A 124 7.41 -0.53 1.38
CA PHE A 124 6.30 -1.04 0.57
C PHE A 124 6.77 -1.66 -0.74
N GLU A 125 5.93 -2.53 -1.28
CA GLU A 125 6.13 -3.14 -2.59
C GLU A 125 6.02 -2.08 -3.70
N ALA A 126 6.72 -2.31 -4.78
CA ALA A 126 6.81 -1.32 -5.85
C ALA A 126 6.65 -1.92 -7.25
N GLY A 127 5.91 -3.01 -7.36
CA GLY A 127 5.54 -3.58 -8.66
C GLY A 127 6.17 -4.92 -8.99
N ASP A 128 7.22 -5.34 -8.29
CA ASP A 128 7.75 -6.70 -8.42
C ASP A 128 7.92 -7.29 -7.01
N HIS A 129 8.16 -8.57 -6.91
CA HIS A 129 8.31 -9.23 -5.62
C HIS A 129 9.78 -9.30 -5.16
N ARG A 130 10.63 -8.39 -5.61
CA ARG A 130 12.08 -8.42 -5.37
C ARG A 130 12.65 -7.17 -4.73
N VAL A 131 11.93 -6.06 -4.80
CA VAL A 131 12.40 -4.77 -4.33
C VAL A 131 11.34 -4.11 -3.46
N LEU A 132 11.75 -3.62 -2.29
CA LEU A 132 10.92 -2.76 -1.45
C LEU A 132 11.43 -1.33 -1.56
N VAL A 133 10.50 -0.39 -1.54
CA VAL A 133 10.81 1.03 -1.37
C VAL A 133 10.81 1.34 0.11
N HIS A 134 11.83 2.07 0.56
CA HIS A 134 11.93 2.59 1.92
C HIS A 134 11.79 4.11 1.89
N VAL A 135 10.92 4.64 2.72
CA VAL A 135 10.76 6.08 2.91
C VAL A 135 10.71 6.39 4.40
N SER A 136 11.00 7.64 4.78
CA SER A 136 10.78 8.08 6.14
C SER A 136 9.27 8.13 6.43
N GLY A 137 8.91 8.09 7.72
CA GLY A 137 7.51 8.25 8.11
C GLY A 137 6.92 9.55 7.62
N SER A 138 7.66 10.65 7.69
CA SER A 138 7.20 11.96 7.18
C SER A 138 7.03 11.94 5.66
N GLY A 139 7.92 11.27 4.92
CA GLY A 139 7.77 11.10 3.48
C GLY A 139 6.53 10.31 3.12
N PHE A 140 6.26 9.23 3.86
CA PHE A 140 5.07 8.43 3.66
C PHE A 140 3.79 9.24 3.90
N LEU A 141 3.74 10.03 4.97
CA LEU A 141 2.58 10.87 5.26
C LEU A 141 2.36 11.92 4.16
N LYS A 142 3.41 12.39 3.52
CA LYS A 142 3.29 13.28 2.37
C LYS A 142 2.61 12.59 1.20
N LEU A 143 2.96 11.32 0.95
CA LEU A 143 2.32 10.50 -0.09
C LEU A 143 0.85 10.20 0.23
N MET A 144 0.49 10.22 1.52
CA MET A 144 -0.86 9.93 2.02
C MET A 144 -1.65 11.18 2.40
N ALA A 145 -1.20 12.37 1.97
CA ALA A 145 -1.76 13.65 2.43
C ALA A 145 -3.27 13.78 2.22
N ASN A 146 -3.80 13.20 1.15
CA ASN A 146 -5.23 13.27 0.82
C ASN A 146 -6.04 12.08 1.34
N ALA A 147 -5.40 11.13 2.02
CA ALA A 147 -6.07 9.94 2.53
C ALA A 147 -6.64 10.21 3.92
N PRO A 148 -7.94 9.99 4.14
CA PRO A 148 -8.48 10.00 5.51
C PRO A 148 -7.83 8.88 6.31
N ARG A 149 -7.74 9.07 7.62
CA ARG A 149 -7.11 8.14 8.56
C ARG A 149 -8.17 7.51 9.44
N GLY A 150 -7.97 6.26 9.81
CA GLY A 150 -8.86 5.59 10.74
C GLY A 150 -8.28 4.27 11.24
N GLN A 151 -8.90 3.73 12.26
CA GLN A 151 -8.55 2.41 12.77
C GLN A 151 -9.34 1.38 11.95
N ILE A 152 -8.74 0.95 10.84
CA ILE A 152 -9.40 0.12 9.83
C ILE A 152 -8.81 -1.29 9.73
N SER A 153 -7.91 -1.66 10.63
CA SER A 153 -7.28 -2.97 10.59
C SER A 153 -6.90 -3.44 11.99
N HIS A 154 -6.57 -4.71 12.11
CA HIS A 154 -6.07 -5.32 13.34
C HIS A 154 -5.06 -6.42 12.98
N HIS A 155 -4.21 -6.81 13.93
CA HIS A 155 -3.25 -7.88 13.74
C HIS A 155 -3.95 -9.17 13.31
N ALA A 156 -3.40 -9.79 12.30
CA ALA A 156 -3.94 -11.04 11.75
C ALA A 156 -3.71 -12.22 12.70
#